data_9619649ae08851a48f6c83f91715813b
#
_entry.id   9619649ae08851a48f6c83f91715813b
#
_cell.length_a   1.000
_cell.length_b   1.000
_cell.length_c   1.000
_cell.angle_alpha   90.00
_cell.angle_beta   90.00
_cell.angle_gamma   90.00
#
_symmetry.space_group_name_H-M   'P 1'
#
loop_
_entity.id
_entity.type
_entity.pdbx_description
1 polymer ?
#
loop_
_entity_poly.entity_id
_entity_poly.type
_entity_poly.pdbx_seq_one_letter_code
_entity_poly.pdbx_strand_id
1 'polypeptide(L)'
;MDTNNLANVIQAKEYTLQEILSGKKYTVDYFQREYSWKKENIEQLLYDLTSAFFDDYRSTHVIQDVANYNTYFMGSLVLSEKNGNSSIIDGQQRITSLTLMLIYLHHATDKSMSSQLESLIYSDSYGNKSFNIQVPEREACLKGLFDDGTYSVQEGDDESTRNMALMFEEIGECFPSEQFSNPDTLKAFVYWVIGKIILVKITAMSEDNAYTIFETMNNRGVSLTSSDMLKGFILSKFSSDAKRKTVNESWKKDMQKLYVYGNDTESQFFQSWLRSQFADSIRQTKVGALNMDFENIGTRFHNWFKENYDKGLLAVAIGGDIENFVDKNYKFYLGVYIKIRKAEEAFQKDLEHIFYIKRWGIA
;
A
#
# COMPACT_ATOMS: atom_id res chain seq x y z
N MET A 1 -21.21 -28.52 15.73
CA MET A 1 -20.64 -27.16 15.67
C MET A 1 -20.41 -26.88 14.20
N ASP A 2 -21.19 -25.95 13.64
CA ASP A 2 -21.18 -25.66 12.20
C ASP A 2 -19.83 -25.11 11.75
N THR A 3 -19.20 -25.82 10.82
CA THR A 3 -17.93 -25.43 10.17
C THR A 3 -18.07 -24.14 9.30
N ASN A 4 -19.27 -23.66 9.07
CA ASN A 4 -19.56 -22.43 8.31
C ASN A 4 -19.34 -21.12 9.07
N ASN A 5 -19.02 -21.15 10.38
CA ASN A 5 -18.86 -19.93 11.18
C ASN A 5 -17.41 -19.45 11.32
N LEU A 6 -16.43 -20.20 10.80
CA LEU A 6 -15.01 -19.83 10.86
C LEU A 6 -14.58 -18.81 9.79
N ALA A 7 -15.33 -18.71 8.69
CA ALA A 7 -15.01 -17.81 7.57
C ALA A 7 -15.17 -16.30 7.91
N ASN A 8 -15.83 -15.97 9.03
CA ASN A 8 -16.12 -14.59 9.46
C ASN A 8 -15.35 -14.16 10.71
N VAL A 9 -14.32 -14.92 11.13
CA VAL A 9 -13.57 -14.60 12.35
C VAL A 9 -12.44 -13.62 12.04
N ILE A 10 -12.51 -12.42 12.60
CA ILE A 10 -11.41 -11.46 12.65
C ILE A 10 -10.61 -11.74 13.92
N GLN A 11 -9.32 -11.98 13.76
CA GLN A 11 -8.42 -12.16 14.90
C GLN A 11 -7.48 -10.96 14.99
N ALA A 12 -7.42 -10.33 16.16
CA ALA A 12 -6.50 -9.25 16.45
C ALA A 12 -5.66 -9.60 17.67
N LYS A 13 -4.34 -9.55 17.53
CA LYS A 13 -3.40 -9.81 18.61
C LYS A 13 -2.13 -8.99 18.42
N GLU A 14 -1.52 -8.57 19.53
CA GLU A 14 -0.22 -7.92 19.53
C GLU A 14 0.92 -8.91 19.30
N TYR A 15 1.92 -8.45 18.55
CA TYR A 15 3.13 -9.20 18.26
C TYR A 15 4.32 -8.24 18.20
N THR A 16 5.47 -8.71 18.66
CA THR A 16 6.74 -8.01 18.45
C THR A 16 7.14 -8.04 16.98
N LEU A 17 8.03 -7.13 16.57
CA LEU A 17 8.58 -7.15 15.22
C LEU A 17 9.25 -8.50 14.91
N GLN A 18 9.93 -9.10 15.88
CA GLN A 18 10.51 -10.43 15.75
C GLN A 18 9.46 -11.50 15.45
N GLU A 19 8.36 -11.54 16.19
CA GLU A 19 7.29 -12.53 15.98
C GLU A 19 6.57 -12.35 14.63
N ILE A 20 6.50 -11.10 14.14
CA ILE A 20 5.92 -10.79 12.84
C ILE A 20 6.82 -11.27 11.70
N LEU A 21 8.12 -10.99 11.75
CA LEU A 21 9.00 -11.20 10.60
C LEU A 21 9.71 -12.56 10.61
N SER A 22 10.08 -13.10 11.78
CA SER A 22 10.89 -14.32 11.84
C SER A 22 10.21 -15.53 11.20
N GLY A 23 10.82 -16.07 10.14
CA GLY A 23 10.34 -17.24 9.43
C GLY A 23 8.98 -17.07 8.74
N LYS A 24 8.54 -15.83 8.53
CA LYS A 24 7.28 -15.50 7.86
C LYS A 24 7.54 -14.98 6.46
N LYS A 25 6.57 -15.23 5.56
CA LYS A 25 6.56 -14.70 4.20
C LYS A 25 5.25 -13.98 3.97
N TYR A 26 5.37 -12.76 3.49
CA TYR A 26 4.24 -11.90 3.18
C TYR A 26 4.29 -11.50 1.72
N THR A 27 3.18 -11.63 1.05
CA THR A 27 2.96 -11.00 -0.25
C THR A 27 2.28 -9.65 -0.05
N VAL A 28 2.46 -8.76 -1.00
CA VAL A 28 1.71 -7.50 -1.06
C VAL A 28 0.70 -7.64 -2.18
N ASP A 29 -0.57 -7.40 -1.88
CA ASP A 29 -1.63 -7.58 -2.87
C ASP A 29 -1.58 -6.48 -3.95
N TYR A 30 -2.02 -6.80 -5.17
CA TYR A 30 -1.95 -5.93 -6.35
C TYR A 30 -2.74 -4.62 -6.23
N PHE A 31 -3.69 -4.54 -5.30
CA PHE A 31 -4.44 -3.31 -5.04
C PHE A 31 -3.75 -2.36 -4.07
N GLN A 32 -2.64 -2.77 -3.48
CA GLN A 32 -1.89 -1.93 -2.56
C GLN A 32 -1.12 -0.86 -3.32
N ARG A 33 -0.97 0.29 -2.65
CA ARG A 33 -0.15 1.39 -3.19
C ARG A 33 1.30 0.95 -3.36
N GLU A 34 1.93 1.58 -4.32
CA GLU A 34 3.38 1.61 -4.39
C GLU A 34 3.98 2.08 -3.06
N TYR A 35 5.21 1.67 -2.77
CA TYR A 35 5.93 2.22 -1.63
C TYR A 35 6.14 3.72 -1.86
N SER A 36 5.55 4.55 -1.01
CA SER A 36 5.40 5.99 -1.24
C SER A 36 5.80 6.86 -0.05
N TRP A 37 6.40 6.28 1.00
CA TRP A 37 6.97 7.06 2.09
C TRP A 37 8.05 7.99 1.57
N LYS A 38 8.11 9.17 2.16
CA LYS A 38 9.06 10.23 1.83
C LYS A 38 10.02 10.44 2.99
N LYS A 39 11.02 11.30 2.77
CA LYS A 39 12.03 11.67 3.76
C LYS A 39 11.42 12.00 5.13
N GLU A 40 10.37 12.84 5.16
CA GLU A 40 9.74 13.26 6.40
C GLU A 40 9.14 12.08 7.20
N ASN A 41 8.68 11.03 6.51
CA ASN A 41 8.16 9.82 7.16
C ASN A 41 9.29 8.99 7.78
N ILE A 42 10.45 8.92 7.12
CA ILE A 42 11.64 8.23 7.63
C ILE A 42 12.24 9.00 8.82
N GLU A 43 12.39 10.32 8.69
CA GLU A 43 12.85 11.19 9.78
C GLU A 43 11.98 11.02 11.04
N GLN A 44 10.64 11.06 10.85
CA GLN A 44 9.72 10.88 11.96
C GLN A 44 9.82 9.46 12.57
N LEU A 45 9.91 8.42 11.74
CA LEU A 45 10.09 7.05 12.21
C LEU A 45 11.35 6.91 13.07
N LEU A 46 12.49 7.38 12.56
CA LEU A 46 13.77 7.28 13.27
C LEU A 46 13.76 8.09 14.57
N TYR A 47 13.21 9.31 14.52
CA TYR A 47 13.05 10.16 15.70
C TYR A 47 12.20 9.47 16.77
N ASP A 48 11.03 8.95 16.39
CA ASP A 48 10.12 8.30 17.34
C ASP A 48 10.76 7.06 17.98
N LEU A 49 11.41 6.21 17.18
CA LEU A 49 12.02 4.98 17.68
C LEU A 49 13.24 5.27 18.55
N THR A 50 14.09 6.19 18.15
CA THR A 50 15.30 6.52 18.93
C THR A 50 14.92 7.26 20.20
N SER A 51 13.96 8.18 20.16
CA SER A 51 13.45 8.86 21.35
C SER A 51 12.86 7.88 22.36
N ALA A 52 11.98 6.98 21.91
CA ALA A 52 11.35 5.98 22.78
C ALA A 52 12.40 5.03 23.41
N PHE A 53 13.44 4.69 22.66
CA PHE A 53 14.55 3.89 23.21
C PHE A 53 15.32 4.67 24.28
N PHE A 54 15.69 5.94 24.02
CA PHE A 54 16.49 6.74 24.95
C PHE A 54 15.71 7.23 26.18
N ASP A 55 14.39 7.20 26.16
CA ASP A 55 13.58 7.43 27.34
C ASP A 55 13.90 6.44 28.45
N ASP A 56 14.15 5.19 28.13
CA ASP A 56 14.47 4.12 29.09
C ASP A 56 15.96 3.83 29.20
N TYR A 57 16.72 3.95 28.10
CA TYR A 57 18.14 3.57 28.07
C TYR A 57 19.00 4.46 28.93
N ARG A 58 19.95 3.84 29.67
CA ARG A 58 21.04 4.53 30.40
C ARG A 58 22.37 3.83 30.10
N SER A 59 23.44 4.56 30.05
CA SER A 59 24.79 4.05 29.73
C SER A 59 25.29 3.00 30.73
N THR A 60 24.71 2.90 31.91
CA THR A 60 24.99 1.89 32.94
C THR A 60 24.19 0.61 32.77
N HIS A 61 23.19 0.60 31.90
CA HIS A 61 22.36 -0.59 31.66
C HIS A 61 23.15 -1.65 30.88
N VAL A 62 22.86 -2.89 31.17
CA VAL A 62 23.32 -4.04 30.40
C VAL A 62 22.22 -4.48 29.42
N ILE A 63 22.56 -5.31 28.44
CA ILE A 63 21.62 -5.73 27.40
C ILE A 63 20.35 -6.39 27.95
N GLN A 64 20.47 -7.12 29.07
CA GLN A 64 19.35 -7.77 29.74
C GLN A 64 18.29 -6.78 30.25
N ASP A 65 18.70 -5.55 30.57
CA ASP A 65 17.79 -4.51 31.04
C ASP A 65 16.77 -4.07 29.97
N VAL A 66 17.10 -4.28 28.69
CA VAL A 66 16.19 -4.02 27.56
C VAL A 66 14.87 -4.78 27.71
N ALA A 67 14.87 -5.93 28.38
CA ALA A 67 13.66 -6.69 28.67
C ALA A 67 12.63 -5.89 29.49
N ASN A 68 13.09 -4.91 30.27
CA ASN A 68 12.26 -4.08 31.15
C ASN A 68 11.86 -2.74 30.52
N TYR A 69 12.34 -2.40 29.31
CA TYR A 69 12.02 -1.16 28.64
C TYR A 69 10.58 -1.17 28.12
N ASN A 70 10.02 0.02 27.99
CA ASN A 70 8.69 0.21 27.42
C ASN A 70 8.62 -0.27 25.98
N THR A 71 7.44 -0.69 25.58
CA THR A 71 7.14 -1.07 24.19
C THR A 71 6.74 0.17 23.39
N TYR A 72 7.06 0.16 22.11
CA TYR A 72 6.60 1.17 21.15
C TYR A 72 5.52 0.59 20.25
N PHE A 73 4.34 1.20 20.24
CA PHE A 73 3.24 0.77 19.38
C PHE A 73 3.38 1.36 17.98
N MET A 74 3.75 0.52 17.03
CA MET A 74 3.96 0.89 15.62
C MET A 74 2.66 0.98 14.80
N GLY A 75 1.57 0.47 15.34
CA GLY A 75 0.26 0.47 14.66
C GLY A 75 -0.22 -0.94 14.30
N SER A 76 -1.20 -1.00 13.39
CA SER A 76 -1.80 -2.25 12.96
C SER A 76 -1.12 -2.79 11.69
N LEU A 77 -1.17 -4.13 11.56
CA LEU A 77 -0.83 -4.86 10.34
C LEU A 77 -2.03 -5.74 10.00
N VAL A 78 -2.72 -5.42 8.91
CA VAL A 78 -3.88 -6.20 8.44
C VAL A 78 -3.42 -7.20 7.39
N LEU A 79 -3.75 -8.46 7.63
CA LEU A 79 -3.40 -9.57 6.74
C LEU A 79 -4.67 -10.29 6.26
N SER A 80 -4.63 -10.74 5.01
CA SER A 80 -5.51 -11.77 4.48
C SER A 80 -4.76 -13.09 4.42
N GLU A 81 -5.33 -14.13 4.99
CA GLU A 81 -4.76 -15.49 4.93
C GLU A 81 -5.59 -16.36 3.99
N LYS A 82 -4.92 -16.87 2.94
CA LYS A 82 -5.55 -17.75 1.95
C LYS A 82 -4.59 -18.86 1.54
N ASN A 83 -5.02 -20.11 1.70
CA ASN A 83 -4.24 -21.29 1.29
C ASN A 83 -2.81 -21.32 1.87
N GLY A 84 -2.62 -20.84 3.09
CA GLY A 84 -1.31 -20.79 3.75
C GLY A 84 -0.42 -19.61 3.33
N ASN A 85 -0.88 -18.74 2.46
CA ASN A 85 -0.21 -17.49 2.10
C ASN A 85 -0.82 -16.33 2.88
N SER A 86 0.05 -15.45 3.38
CA SER A 86 -0.34 -14.22 4.09
C SER A 86 -0.07 -13.02 3.19
N SER A 87 -1.14 -12.31 2.81
CA SER A 87 -1.03 -11.06 2.04
C SER A 87 -1.25 -9.86 2.94
N ILE A 88 -0.36 -8.88 2.88
CA ILE A 88 -0.50 -7.61 3.60
C ILE A 88 -1.61 -6.80 2.93
N ILE A 89 -2.61 -6.40 3.71
CA ILE A 89 -3.73 -5.56 3.29
C ILE A 89 -3.57 -4.12 3.80
N ASP A 90 -3.02 -3.93 4.99
CA ASP A 90 -2.61 -2.62 5.52
C ASP A 90 -1.34 -2.76 6.34
N GLY A 91 -0.54 -1.71 6.39
CA GLY A 91 0.75 -1.67 7.06
C GLY A 91 1.96 -1.92 6.16
N GLN A 92 1.76 -2.06 4.84
CA GLN A 92 2.84 -2.28 3.88
C GLN A 92 3.95 -1.23 3.99
N GLN A 93 3.61 0.06 4.04
CA GLN A 93 4.58 1.14 4.12
C GLN A 93 5.48 0.98 5.36
N ARG A 94 4.85 0.72 6.51
CA ARG A 94 5.55 0.51 7.80
C ARG A 94 6.48 -0.69 7.77
N ILE A 95 5.98 -1.84 7.34
CA ILE A 95 6.78 -3.07 7.27
C ILE A 95 7.93 -2.93 6.27
N THR A 96 7.71 -2.28 5.12
CA THR A 96 8.78 -2.01 4.16
C THR A 96 9.85 -1.11 4.77
N SER A 97 9.46 0.01 5.41
CA SER A 97 10.43 0.93 6.06
C SER A 97 11.16 0.28 7.23
N LEU A 98 10.47 -0.54 8.04
CA LEU A 98 11.12 -1.33 9.09
C LEU A 98 12.11 -2.34 8.49
N THR A 99 11.79 -2.96 7.35
CA THR A 99 12.73 -3.87 6.66
C THR A 99 13.97 -3.12 6.16
N LEU A 100 13.80 -1.93 5.56
CA LEU A 100 14.92 -1.08 5.16
C LEU A 100 15.79 -0.68 6.36
N MET A 101 15.17 -0.31 7.48
CA MET A 101 15.89 -0.01 8.73
C MET A 101 16.62 -1.25 9.27
N LEU A 102 16.04 -2.44 9.23
CA LEU A 102 16.70 -3.68 9.64
C LEU A 102 17.90 -3.99 8.73
N ILE A 103 17.81 -3.74 7.43
CA ILE A 103 18.94 -3.87 6.49
C ILE A 103 20.05 -2.87 6.85
N TYR A 104 19.70 -1.61 7.13
CA TYR A 104 20.68 -0.62 7.58
C TYR A 104 21.38 -1.05 8.88
N LEU A 105 20.62 -1.48 9.89
CA LEU A 105 21.17 -1.98 11.16
C LEU A 105 22.00 -3.25 10.97
N HIS A 106 21.66 -4.10 10.01
CA HIS A 106 22.45 -5.28 9.63
C HIS A 106 23.87 -4.89 9.19
N HIS A 107 24.02 -3.82 8.41
CA HIS A 107 25.32 -3.30 8.01
C HIS A 107 26.05 -2.55 9.11
N ALA A 108 25.31 -1.90 10.02
CA ALA A 108 25.88 -1.09 11.09
C ALA A 108 26.37 -1.90 12.30
N THR A 109 26.00 -3.19 12.41
CA THR A 109 26.29 -4.02 13.58
C THR A 109 27.35 -5.10 13.34
N ASP A 110 27.83 -5.72 14.43
CA ASP A 110 28.77 -6.84 14.34
C ASP A 110 28.11 -8.12 13.75
N LYS A 111 28.96 -9.08 13.36
CA LYS A 111 28.55 -10.34 12.74
C LYS A 111 27.51 -11.14 13.56
N SER A 112 27.60 -11.10 14.88
CA SER A 112 26.67 -11.85 15.75
C SER A 112 25.27 -11.28 15.71
N MET A 113 25.16 -9.95 15.73
CA MET A 113 23.91 -9.24 15.68
C MET A 113 23.33 -9.24 14.26
N SER A 114 24.16 -9.05 13.24
CA SER A 114 23.72 -9.06 11.86
C SER A 114 23.08 -10.40 11.47
N SER A 115 23.59 -11.54 11.98
CA SER A 115 22.98 -12.86 11.76
C SER A 115 21.58 -13.00 12.38
N GLN A 116 21.29 -12.33 13.50
CA GLN A 116 19.94 -12.30 14.07
C GLN A 116 19.01 -11.46 13.22
N LEU A 117 19.47 -10.31 12.75
CA LEU A 117 18.70 -9.44 11.86
C LEU A 117 18.40 -10.11 10.51
N GLU A 118 19.35 -10.90 9.98
CA GLU A 118 19.16 -11.65 8.74
C GLU A 118 17.88 -12.51 8.78
N SER A 119 17.60 -13.18 9.90
CA SER A 119 16.40 -14.02 10.06
C SER A 119 15.07 -13.24 9.98
N LEU A 120 15.11 -11.92 10.21
CA LEU A 120 13.95 -11.03 10.11
C LEU A 120 13.79 -10.43 8.70
N ILE A 121 14.85 -10.45 7.91
CA ILE A 121 14.87 -9.92 6.54
C ILE A 121 14.61 -11.04 5.55
N TYR A 122 15.26 -12.18 5.75
CA TYR A 122 15.14 -13.38 4.93
C TYR A 122 14.53 -14.54 5.69
N SER A 123 13.77 -15.36 4.97
CA SER A 123 13.40 -16.70 5.43
C SER A 123 13.94 -17.75 4.46
N ASP A 124 14.44 -18.85 5.03
CA ASP A 124 14.88 -20.03 4.29
C ASP A 124 13.75 -21.07 4.30
N SER A 125 13.39 -21.56 3.13
CA SER A 125 12.45 -22.67 2.98
C SER A 125 13.11 -23.74 2.10
N TYR A 126 13.62 -24.79 2.73
CA TYR A 126 14.29 -25.90 2.05
C TYR A 126 15.45 -25.45 1.14
N GLY A 127 16.29 -24.53 1.63
CA GLY A 127 17.45 -24.02 0.90
C GLY A 127 17.14 -22.88 -0.07
N ASN A 128 15.88 -22.47 -0.20
CA ASN A 128 15.48 -21.30 -0.98
C ASN A 128 15.33 -20.10 -0.06
N LYS A 129 16.36 -19.27 0.00
CA LYS A 129 16.30 -17.96 0.68
C LYS A 129 15.47 -16.97 -0.14
N SER A 130 14.54 -16.32 0.50
CA SER A 130 13.76 -15.23 -0.09
C SER A 130 13.42 -14.18 0.97
N PHE A 131 13.21 -12.95 0.54
CA PHE A 131 12.80 -11.88 1.46
C PHE A 131 11.48 -12.21 2.14
N ASN A 132 11.34 -11.76 3.40
CA ASN A 132 10.11 -11.94 4.16
C ASN A 132 8.95 -11.15 3.55
N ILE A 133 9.25 -10.03 2.86
CA ILE A 133 8.30 -9.28 2.04
C ILE A 133 8.56 -9.62 0.58
N GLN A 134 7.61 -10.30 -0.05
CA GLN A 134 7.73 -10.77 -1.43
C GLN A 134 6.99 -9.82 -2.37
N VAL A 135 7.74 -8.98 -3.06
CA VAL A 135 7.29 -8.12 -4.15
C VAL A 135 8.31 -8.26 -5.27
N PRO A 136 8.00 -9.04 -6.32
CA PRO A 136 8.97 -9.41 -7.35
C PRO A 136 9.70 -8.21 -7.97
N GLU A 137 8.99 -7.11 -8.19
CA GLU A 137 9.53 -5.90 -8.79
C GLU A 137 10.59 -5.20 -7.90
N ARG A 138 10.54 -5.43 -6.57
CA ARG A 138 11.42 -4.82 -5.56
C ARG A 138 12.57 -5.72 -5.12
N GLU A 139 12.55 -6.99 -5.53
CA GLU A 139 13.51 -8.00 -5.05
C GLU A 139 14.96 -7.64 -5.39
N ALA A 140 15.21 -7.15 -6.61
CA ALA A 140 16.55 -6.73 -7.02
C ALA A 140 17.08 -5.57 -6.17
N CYS A 141 16.23 -4.59 -5.87
CA CYS A 141 16.59 -3.47 -4.99
C CYS A 141 16.88 -3.95 -3.57
N LEU A 142 15.97 -4.71 -2.95
CA LEU A 142 16.18 -5.24 -1.61
C LEU A 142 17.46 -6.07 -1.52
N LYS A 143 17.75 -6.87 -2.56
CA LYS A 143 18.97 -7.67 -2.62
C LYS A 143 20.23 -6.81 -2.69
N GLY A 144 20.27 -5.80 -3.54
CA GLY A 144 21.41 -4.87 -3.61
C GLY A 144 21.63 -4.13 -2.29
N LEU A 145 20.56 -3.62 -1.68
CA LEU A 145 20.62 -2.96 -0.38
C LEU A 145 21.11 -3.91 0.73
N PHE A 146 20.70 -5.17 0.72
CA PHE A 146 21.12 -6.15 1.70
C PHE A 146 22.55 -6.63 1.49
N ASP A 147 22.96 -6.94 0.26
CA ASP A 147 24.28 -7.49 -0.05
C ASP A 147 25.37 -6.41 0.00
N ASP A 148 25.09 -5.24 -0.59
CA ASP A 148 26.09 -4.20 -0.88
C ASP A 148 25.88 -2.90 -0.07
N GLY A 149 24.77 -2.77 0.66
CA GLY A 149 24.40 -1.54 1.37
C GLY A 149 24.02 -0.37 0.44
N THR A 150 23.83 -0.64 -0.84
CA THR A 150 23.47 0.38 -1.83
C THR A 150 22.75 -0.24 -3.02
N TYR A 151 21.98 0.58 -3.74
CA TYR A 151 21.34 0.17 -4.98
C TYR A 151 21.35 1.31 -5.99
N SER A 152 21.93 1.05 -7.16
CA SER A 152 21.91 2.01 -8.27
C SER A 152 20.61 1.85 -9.05
N VAL A 153 19.76 2.85 -9.01
CA VAL A 153 18.48 2.89 -9.73
C VAL A 153 18.69 2.69 -11.23
N GLN A 154 17.96 1.75 -11.81
CA GLN A 154 18.01 1.42 -13.23
C GLN A 154 16.91 2.14 -14.02
N GLU A 155 17.09 2.29 -15.33
CA GLU A 155 16.11 2.96 -16.21
C GLU A 155 14.73 2.28 -16.22
N GLY A 156 14.67 0.96 -16.01
CA GLY A 156 13.44 0.15 -15.97
C GLY A 156 12.77 0.04 -14.61
N ASP A 157 13.37 0.60 -13.54
CA ASP A 157 12.81 0.51 -12.20
C ASP A 157 11.50 1.29 -12.07
N ASP A 158 10.56 0.73 -11.35
CA ASP A 158 9.31 1.40 -11.01
C ASP A 158 9.53 2.49 -9.94
N GLU A 159 8.51 3.32 -9.73
CA GLU A 159 8.57 4.40 -8.75
C GLU A 159 8.78 3.88 -7.32
N SER A 160 8.21 2.73 -7.00
CA SER A 160 8.34 2.09 -5.69
C SER A 160 9.78 1.66 -5.41
N THR A 161 10.44 1.06 -6.39
CA THR A 161 11.85 0.63 -6.31
C THR A 161 12.78 1.83 -6.13
N ARG A 162 12.58 2.89 -6.92
CA ARG A 162 13.33 4.15 -6.79
C ARG A 162 13.15 4.78 -5.41
N ASN A 163 11.92 4.80 -4.94
CA ASN A 163 11.60 5.38 -3.63
C ASN A 163 12.19 4.55 -2.48
N MET A 164 12.23 3.22 -2.60
CA MET A 164 12.89 2.36 -1.61
C MET A 164 14.38 2.62 -1.52
N ALA A 165 15.08 2.72 -2.65
CA ALA A 165 16.51 3.05 -2.69
C ALA A 165 16.78 4.41 -2.03
N LEU A 166 15.99 5.44 -2.39
CA LEU A 166 16.09 6.76 -1.81
C LEU A 166 15.83 6.75 -0.30
N MET A 167 14.79 6.06 0.17
CA MET A 167 14.48 5.99 1.60
C MET A 167 15.52 5.22 2.40
N PHE A 168 16.22 4.26 1.81
CA PHE A 168 17.35 3.61 2.46
C PHE A 168 18.54 4.57 2.64
N GLU A 169 18.84 5.39 1.64
CA GLU A 169 19.85 6.45 1.76
C GLU A 169 19.47 7.45 2.86
N GLU A 170 18.20 7.88 2.90
CA GLU A 170 17.66 8.78 3.92
C GLU A 170 17.75 8.18 5.34
N ILE A 171 17.57 6.86 5.50
CA ILE A 171 17.81 6.19 6.79
C ILE A 171 19.26 6.39 7.21
N GLY A 172 20.23 6.20 6.29
CA GLY A 172 21.65 6.39 6.56
C GLY A 172 22.02 7.82 6.95
N GLU A 173 21.40 8.82 6.30
CA GLU A 173 21.63 10.24 6.56
C GLU A 173 20.99 10.70 7.88
N CYS A 174 19.78 10.23 8.19
CA CYS A 174 18.99 10.68 9.34
C CYS A 174 19.25 9.86 10.62
N PHE A 175 19.87 8.68 10.52
CA PHE A 175 20.16 7.87 11.69
C PHE A 175 21.16 8.57 12.60
N PRO A 176 20.88 8.75 13.91
CA PRO A 176 21.73 9.54 14.82
C PRO A 176 22.99 8.75 15.26
N SER A 177 23.88 8.47 14.32
CA SER A 177 25.05 7.62 14.47
C SER A 177 25.96 8.04 15.63
N GLU A 178 26.01 9.34 15.95
CA GLU A 178 26.79 9.82 17.10
C GLU A 178 26.28 9.28 18.43
N GLN A 179 24.95 9.18 18.60
CA GLN A 179 24.33 8.63 19.81
C GLN A 179 24.54 7.12 19.95
N PHE A 180 24.78 6.44 18.82
CA PHE A 180 25.03 5.00 18.74
C PHE A 180 26.49 4.65 18.47
N SER A 181 27.42 5.58 18.71
CA SER A 181 28.86 5.37 18.54
C SER A 181 29.43 4.27 19.45
N ASN A 182 28.78 4.03 20.61
CA ASN A 182 29.11 2.88 21.46
C ASN A 182 28.41 1.61 20.90
N PRO A 183 29.17 0.54 20.55
CA PRO A 183 28.59 -0.71 20.04
C PRO A 183 27.55 -1.36 20.95
N ASP A 184 27.70 -1.25 22.28
CA ASP A 184 26.76 -1.81 23.25
C ASP A 184 25.41 -1.03 23.21
N THR A 185 25.45 0.29 23.01
CA THR A 185 24.25 1.10 22.84
C THR A 185 23.50 0.69 21.57
N LEU A 186 24.22 0.55 20.45
CA LEU A 186 23.61 0.10 19.18
C LEU A 186 23.03 -1.30 19.32
N LYS A 187 23.74 -2.20 19.98
CA LYS A 187 23.26 -3.56 20.24
C LYS A 187 22.01 -3.58 21.12
N ALA A 188 21.96 -2.77 22.17
CA ALA A 188 20.78 -2.62 23.02
C ALA A 188 19.59 -2.07 22.21
N PHE A 189 19.82 -1.10 21.34
CA PHE A 189 18.81 -0.56 20.42
C PHE A 189 18.26 -1.63 19.48
N VAL A 190 19.12 -2.45 18.87
CA VAL A 190 18.67 -3.55 18.02
C VAL A 190 17.80 -4.53 18.77
N TYR A 191 18.18 -4.96 19.98
CA TYR A 191 17.33 -5.84 20.81
C TYR A 191 16.00 -5.18 21.14
N TRP A 192 16.01 -3.88 21.41
CA TRP A 192 14.78 -3.13 21.65
C TRP A 192 13.91 -3.07 20.38
N VAL A 193 14.47 -2.78 19.21
CA VAL A 193 13.73 -2.74 17.93
C VAL A 193 13.05 -4.07 17.66
N ILE A 194 13.74 -5.19 17.81
CA ILE A 194 13.18 -6.51 17.48
C ILE A 194 12.20 -7.02 18.53
N GLY A 195 12.38 -6.66 19.81
CA GLY A 195 11.60 -7.19 20.93
C GLY A 195 10.57 -6.24 21.55
N LYS A 196 10.67 -4.94 21.29
CA LYS A 196 9.81 -3.92 21.92
C LYS A 196 8.98 -3.09 20.95
N ILE A 197 9.25 -3.14 19.66
CA ILE A 197 8.32 -2.62 18.66
C ILE A 197 7.17 -3.62 18.53
N ILE A 198 5.96 -3.13 18.83
CA ILE A 198 4.71 -3.93 18.85
C ILE A 198 3.81 -3.49 17.70
N LEU A 199 3.31 -4.47 16.96
CA LEU A 199 2.24 -4.29 15.99
C LEU A 199 1.02 -5.12 16.38
N VAL A 200 -0.17 -4.58 16.17
CA VAL A 200 -1.40 -5.36 16.28
C VAL A 200 -1.67 -6.02 14.94
N LYS A 201 -1.39 -7.32 14.87
CA LYS A 201 -1.71 -8.13 13.70
C LYS A 201 -3.21 -8.45 13.71
N ILE A 202 -3.90 -8.05 12.64
CA ILE A 202 -5.30 -8.31 12.38
C ILE A 202 -5.37 -9.27 11.19
N THR A 203 -5.90 -10.46 11.40
CA THR A 203 -6.01 -11.48 10.37
C THR A 203 -7.47 -11.64 9.96
N ALA A 204 -7.74 -11.48 8.67
CA ALA A 204 -9.02 -11.76 8.04
C ALA A 204 -8.93 -13.06 7.25
N MET A 205 -9.91 -13.95 7.47
CA MET A 205 -9.96 -15.25 6.82
C MET A 205 -10.60 -15.23 5.42
N SER A 206 -11.05 -14.05 4.96
CA SER A 206 -11.55 -13.85 3.60
C SER A 206 -11.08 -12.50 3.05
N GLU A 207 -10.93 -12.43 1.72
CA GLU A 207 -10.55 -11.19 1.03
C GLU A 207 -11.60 -10.07 1.25
N ASP A 208 -12.89 -10.41 1.28
CA ASP A 208 -13.96 -9.43 1.51
C ASP A 208 -13.90 -8.84 2.93
N ASN A 209 -13.61 -9.66 3.95
CA ASN A 209 -13.42 -9.18 5.31
C ASN A 209 -12.14 -8.35 5.45
N ALA A 210 -11.05 -8.77 4.82
CA ALA A 210 -9.80 -8.02 4.79
C ALA A 210 -10.01 -6.63 4.16
N TYR A 211 -10.73 -6.57 3.06
CA TYR A 211 -11.08 -5.31 2.40
C TYR A 211 -11.96 -4.42 3.28
N THR A 212 -12.96 -4.97 3.95
CA THR A 212 -13.84 -4.22 4.87
C THR A 212 -13.08 -3.65 6.07
N ILE A 213 -12.18 -4.43 6.67
CA ILE A 213 -11.31 -3.96 7.76
C ILE A 213 -10.42 -2.82 7.26
N PHE A 214 -9.81 -3.02 6.12
CA PHE A 214 -8.93 -2.05 5.49
C PHE A 214 -9.66 -0.72 5.20
N GLU A 215 -10.85 -0.75 4.62
CA GLU A 215 -11.68 0.43 4.38
C GLU A 215 -12.02 1.17 5.68
N THR A 216 -12.35 0.41 6.74
CA THR A 216 -12.72 0.98 8.03
C THR A 216 -11.52 1.60 8.76
N MET A 217 -10.34 0.98 8.70
CA MET A 217 -9.14 1.43 9.39
C MET A 217 -8.43 2.57 8.66
N ASN A 218 -8.52 2.61 7.34
CA ASN A 218 -7.85 3.60 6.51
C ASN A 218 -8.42 5.03 6.65
N ASN A 219 -9.55 5.19 7.29
CA ASN A 219 -10.11 6.50 7.65
C ASN A 219 -9.27 7.28 8.68
N ARG A 220 -8.16 6.71 9.21
CA ARG A 220 -7.33 7.32 10.26
C ARG A 220 -5.88 7.62 9.84
N GLY A 221 -5.50 7.40 8.57
CA GLY A 221 -4.13 7.60 8.05
C GLY A 221 -4.10 8.30 6.68
N VAL A 222 -3.01 8.12 5.93
CA VAL A 222 -2.96 8.50 4.50
C VAL A 222 -3.91 7.56 3.77
N SER A 223 -5.16 8.01 3.61
CA SER A 223 -6.25 7.19 3.07
C SER A 223 -5.97 6.77 1.63
N LEU A 224 -6.26 5.51 1.29
CA LEU A 224 -6.37 5.12 -0.11
C LEU A 224 -7.40 5.99 -0.82
N THR A 225 -7.11 6.28 -2.06
CA THR A 225 -8.08 6.99 -2.90
C THR A 225 -9.25 6.05 -3.26
N SER A 226 -10.39 6.63 -3.60
CA SER A 226 -11.50 5.85 -4.16
C SER A 226 -11.10 5.07 -5.40
N SER A 227 -10.09 5.55 -6.15
CA SER A 227 -9.52 4.86 -7.31
C SER A 227 -8.74 3.60 -6.94
N ASP A 228 -7.90 3.67 -5.90
CA ASP A 228 -7.15 2.51 -5.40
C ASP A 228 -8.12 1.42 -4.92
N MET A 229 -9.18 1.83 -4.21
CA MET A 229 -10.20 0.90 -3.70
C MET A 229 -11.02 0.27 -4.84
N LEU A 230 -11.39 1.05 -5.86
CA LEU A 230 -12.06 0.50 -7.04
C LEU A 230 -11.16 -0.48 -7.80
N LYS A 231 -9.89 -0.13 -8.01
CA LYS A 231 -8.89 -1.01 -8.62
C LYS A 231 -8.80 -2.33 -7.87
N GLY A 232 -8.67 -2.26 -6.54
CA GLY A 232 -8.60 -3.46 -5.67
C GLY A 232 -9.81 -4.35 -5.84
N PHE A 233 -11.01 -3.78 -5.79
CA PHE A 233 -12.25 -4.52 -6.00
C PHE A 233 -12.30 -5.19 -7.38
N ILE A 234 -11.98 -4.46 -8.45
CA ILE A 234 -11.97 -5.00 -9.81
C ILE A 234 -10.96 -6.15 -9.92
N LEU A 235 -9.73 -5.97 -9.43
CA LEU A 235 -8.68 -7.00 -9.49
C LEU A 235 -9.06 -8.25 -8.66
N SER A 236 -9.77 -8.11 -7.55
CA SER A 236 -10.22 -9.24 -6.72
C SER A 236 -11.19 -10.17 -7.46
N LYS A 237 -11.89 -9.66 -8.48
CA LYS A 237 -12.87 -10.45 -9.27
C LYS A 237 -12.22 -11.30 -10.38
N PHE A 238 -10.92 -11.14 -10.63
CA PHE A 238 -10.19 -11.98 -11.57
C PHE A 238 -9.76 -13.30 -10.90
N SER A 239 -10.13 -14.42 -11.48
CA SER A 239 -9.80 -15.76 -10.96
C SER A 239 -8.34 -16.18 -11.24
N SER A 240 -7.70 -15.62 -12.28
CA SER A 240 -6.35 -15.96 -12.70
C SER A 240 -5.34 -14.91 -12.24
N ASP A 241 -4.31 -15.33 -11.50
CA ASP A 241 -3.22 -14.45 -11.04
C ASP A 241 -2.46 -13.85 -12.22
N ALA A 242 -2.23 -14.59 -13.30
CA ALA A 242 -1.56 -14.07 -14.49
C ALA A 242 -2.36 -12.94 -15.16
N LYS A 243 -3.70 -13.10 -15.27
CA LYS A 243 -4.58 -12.05 -15.79
C LYS A 243 -4.60 -10.84 -14.86
N ARG A 244 -4.70 -11.07 -13.55
CA ARG A 244 -4.67 -10.03 -12.52
C ARG A 244 -3.41 -9.17 -12.64
N LYS A 245 -2.25 -9.81 -12.78
CA LYS A 245 -0.97 -9.12 -13.00
C LYS A 245 -0.99 -8.28 -14.27
N THR A 246 -1.41 -8.85 -15.40
CA THR A 246 -1.48 -8.14 -16.68
C THR A 246 -2.40 -6.92 -16.62
N VAL A 247 -3.58 -7.06 -16.01
CA VAL A 247 -4.53 -5.96 -15.83
C VAL A 247 -3.95 -4.87 -14.93
N ASN A 248 -3.30 -5.25 -13.83
CA ASN A 248 -2.65 -4.31 -12.92
C ASN A 248 -1.54 -3.49 -13.62
N GLU A 249 -0.69 -4.13 -14.41
CA GLU A 249 0.36 -3.45 -15.18
C GLU A 249 -0.23 -2.50 -16.22
N SER A 250 -1.29 -2.93 -16.93
CA SER A 250 -2.00 -2.07 -17.86
C SER A 250 -2.63 -0.87 -17.15
N TRP A 251 -3.26 -1.09 -15.98
CA TRP A 251 -3.86 -0.03 -15.17
C TRP A 251 -2.83 1.01 -14.74
N LYS A 252 -1.67 0.58 -14.22
CA LYS A 252 -0.57 1.48 -13.83
C LYS A 252 -0.16 2.38 -15.00
N LYS A 253 0.07 1.81 -16.18
CA LYS A 253 0.42 2.57 -17.40
C LYS A 253 -0.68 3.56 -17.82
N ASP A 254 -1.92 3.18 -17.64
CA ASP A 254 -3.06 4.01 -17.99
C ASP A 254 -3.21 5.19 -17.02
N MET A 255 -3.00 4.98 -15.72
CA MET A 255 -3.01 6.06 -14.72
C MET A 255 -1.88 7.07 -14.94
N GLN A 256 -0.69 6.62 -15.33
CA GLN A 256 0.41 7.51 -15.69
C GLN A 256 0.03 8.51 -16.81
N LYS A 257 -0.82 8.09 -17.76
CA LYS A 257 -1.32 9.00 -18.81
C LYS A 257 -2.25 10.09 -18.26
N LEU A 258 -2.92 9.85 -17.13
CA LEU A 258 -3.80 10.80 -16.47
C LEU A 258 -3.05 11.79 -15.58
N TYR A 259 -2.00 11.35 -14.89
CA TYR A 259 -1.21 12.21 -13.99
C TYR A 259 -0.54 13.39 -14.69
N VAL A 260 -0.34 13.32 -16.00
CA VAL A 260 0.13 14.46 -16.82
C VAL A 260 -0.80 15.67 -16.71
N TYR A 261 -2.10 15.43 -16.43
CA TYR A 261 -3.13 16.47 -16.31
C TYR A 261 -3.39 16.93 -14.87
N GLY A 262 -2.70 16.34 -13.88
CA GLY A 262 -2.81 16.66 -12.47
C GLY A 262 -3.08 15.45 -11.57
N ASN A 263 -2.76 15.56 -10.28
CA ASN A 263 -2.83 14.45 -9.33
C ASN A 263 -4.25 13.93 -9.08
N ASP A 264 -5.27 14.78 -9.21
CA ASP A 264 -6.67 14.41 -8.98
C ASP A 264 -7.37 13.85 -10.23
N THR A 265 -6.68 13.83 -11.37
CA THR A 265 -7.27 13.50 -12.68
C THR A 265 -7.80 12.06 -12.73
N GLU A 266 -7.18 11.15 -12.01
CA GLU A 266 -7.65 9.78 -11.89
C GLU A 266 -9.05 9.71 -11.23
N SER A 267 -9.24 10.35 -10.09
CA SER A 267 -10.55 10.41 -9.42
C SER A 267 -11.59 11.12 -10.28
N GLN A 268 -11.22 12.22 -10.94
CA GLN A 268 -12.09 12.96 -11.84
C GLN A 268 -12.54 12.12 -13.04
N PHE A 269 -11.64 11.30 -13.59
CA PHE A 269 -11.95 10.37 -14.66
C PHE A 269 -13.05 9.38 -14.23
N PHE A 270 -12.87 8.67 -13.11
CA PHE A 270 -13.84 7.69 -12.64
C PHE A 270 -15.18 8.34 -12.29
N GLN A 271 -15.16 9.47 -11.60
CA GLN A 271 -16.38 10.21 -11.29
C GLN A 271 -17.14 10.62 -12.54
N SER A 272 -16.45 11.21 -13.53
CA SER A 272 -17.06 11.67 -14.77
C SER A 272 -17.61 10.51 -15.59
N TRP A 273 -16.80 9.47 -15.75
CA TRP A 273 -17.21 8.30 -16.52
C TRP A 273 -18.40 7.59 -15.88
N LEU A 274 -18.30 7.21 -14.61
CA LEU A 274 -19.36 6.47 -13.94
C LEU A 274 -20.65 7.27 -13.83
N ARG A 275 -20.57 8.60 -13.59
CA ARG A 275 -21.75 9.47 -13.62
C ARG A 275 -22.41 9.50 -15.01
N SER A 276 -21.62 9.63 -16.07
CA SER A 276 -22.15 9.73 -17.42
C SER A 276 -22.84 8.45 -17.92
N GLN A 277 -22.46 7.30 -17.35
CA GLN A 277 -22.95 6.00 -17.82
C GLN A 277 -23.97 5.34 -16.88
N PHE A 278 -23.91 5.63 -15.59
CA PHE A 278 -24.62 4.84 -14.59
C PHE A 278 -25.39 5.66 -13.54
N ALA A 279 -25.29 6.99 -13.55
CA ALA A 279 -26.05 7.81 -12.60
C ALA A 279 -27.47 8.03 -13.11
N ASP A 280 -28.39 7.15 -12.75
CA ASP A 280 -29.82 7.25 -13.13
C ASP A 280 -30.61 8.19 -12.22
N SER A 281 -30.07 8.53 -11.05
CA SER A 281 -30.74 9.32 -10.04
C SER A 281 -29.86 10.41 -9.46
N ILE A 282 -30.49 11.55 -9.10
CA ILE A 282 -29.82 12.70 -8.45
C ILE A 282 -30.61 13.10 -7.20
N ARG A 283 -29.90 13.54 -6.17
CA ARG A 283 -30.50 13.98 -4.91
C ARG A 283 -31.46 15.13 -5.11
N GLN A 284 -32.60 15.06 -4.48
CA GLN A 284 -33.56 16.17 -4.43
C GLN A 284 -32.99 17.39 -3.69
N THR A 285 -33.36 18.59 -4.06
CA THR A 285 -32.91 19.84 -3.43
C THR A 285 -33.46 20.07 -2.03
N LYS A 286 -34.25 19.14 -1.49
CA LYS A 286 -34.84 19.22 -0.16
C LYS A 286 -33.81 18.98 0.94
N VAL A 287 -33.82 19.77 1.99
CA VAL A 287 -32.98 19.60 3.18
C VAL A 287 -33.20 18.20 3.78
N GLY A 288 -32.10 17.47 4.02
CA GLY A 288 -32.11 16.10 4.56
C GLY A 288 -32.39 15.01 3.53
N ALA A 289 -32.48 15.34 2.22
CA ALA A 289 -32.58 14.32 1.19
C ALA A 289 -31.33 13.45 1.12
N LEU A 290 -31.53 12.13 0.96
CA LEU A 290 -30.45 11.16 0.85
C LEU A 290 -29.68 11.35 -0.47
N ASN A 291 -28.39 11.04 -0.42
CA ASN A 291 -27.56 10.98 -1.62
C ASN A 291 -28.08 9.87 -2.54
N MET A 292 -28.10 10.17 -3.83
CA MET A 292 -28.49 9.26 -4.90
C MET A 292 -27.24 8.88 -5.73
N ASP A 293 -27.40 8.24 -6.87
CA ASP A 293 -26.28 7.74 -7.67
C ASP A 293 -25.25 8.83 -8.00
N PHE A 294 -25.74 9.99 -8.45
CA PHE A 294 -24.86 11.08 -8.86
C PHE A 294 -23.96 11.57 -7.72
N GLU A 295 -24.48 11.73 -6.50
CA GLU A 295 -23.72 12.17 -5.33
C GLU A 295 -22.83 11.04 -4.80
N ASN A 296 -23.33 9.80 -4.75
CA ASN A 296 -22.57 8.64 -4.27
C ASN A 296 -21.36 8.36 -5.17
N ILE A 297 -21.53 8.41 -6.49
CA ILE A 297 -20.42 8.31 -7.44
C ILE A 297 -19.45 9.49 -7.23
N GLY A 298 -19.96 10.70 -6.99
CA GLY A 298 -19.12 11.88 -6.79
C GLY A 298 -18.27 11.88 -5.53
N THR A 299 -18.65 11.11 -4.52
CA THR A 299 -17.97 11.09 -3.22
C THR A 299 -17.25 9.78 -2.94
N ARG A 300 -17.90 8.65 -3.24
CA ARG A 300 -17.43 7.29 -2.92
C ARG A 300 -17.76 6.32 -4.04
N PHE A 301 -17.29 6.58 -5.25
CA PHE A 301 -17.63 5.77 -6.44
C PHE A 301 -17.23 4.28 -6.30
N HIS A 302 -16.20 3.96 -5.53
CA HIS A 302 -15.81 2.57 -5.26
C HIS A 302 -16.89 1.80 -4.49
N ASN A 303 -17.51 2.42 -3.46
CA ASN A 303 -18.60 1.82 -2.69
C ASN A 303 -19.85 1.66 -3.56
N TRP A 304 -20.19 2.73 -4.29
CA TRP A 304 -21.31 2.69 -5.22
C TRP A 304 -21.15 1.57 -6.27
N PHE A 305 -19.94 1.45 -6.83
CA PHE A 305 -19.63 0.41 -7.82
C PHE A 305 -19.76 -0.99 -7.23
N LYS A 306 -19.15 -1.23 -6.06
CA LYS A 306 -19.21 -2.50 -5.34
C LYS A 306 -20.65 -2.93 -5.04
N GLU A 307 -21.45 -2.03 -4.43
CA GLU A 307 -22.84 -2.30 -4.10
C GLU A 307 -23.67 -2.65 -5.33
N ASN A 308 -23.51 -1.93 -6.42
CA ASN A 308 -24.27 -2.17 -7.64
C ASN A 308 -23.78 -3.41 -8.39
N TYR A 309 -22.51 -3.72 -8.32
CA TYR A 309 -21.96 -4.99 -8.82
C TYR A 309 -22.52 -6.20 -8.06
N ASP A 310 -22.49 -6.16 -6.72
CA ASP A 310 -22.98 -7.24 -5.86
C ASP A 310 -24.51 -7.45 -6.00
N LYS A 311 -25.27 -6.38 -6.27
CA LYS A 311 -26.70 -6.45 -6.60
C LYS A 311 -26.99 -6.94 -8.03
N GLY A 312 -25.95 -7.17 -8.84
CA GLY A 312 -26.10 -7.59 -10.22
C GLY A 312 -26.56 -6.50 -11.21
N LEU A 313 -26.74 -5.25 -10.75
CA LEU A 313 -27.19 -4.15 -11.60
C LEU A 313 -26.16 -3.77 -12.66
N LEU A 314 -24.86 -3.83 -12.30
CA LEU A 314 -23.77 -3.62 -13.24
C LEU A 314 -23.54 -4.81 -14.18
N ALA A 315 -23.91 -6.02 -13.78
CA ALA A 315 -23.70 -7.21 -14.59
C ALA A 315 -24.39 -7.11 -15.96
N VAL A 316 -25.56 -6.51 -16.03
CA VAL A 316 -26.28 -6.26 -17.29
C VAL A 316 -25.60 -5.16 -18.11
N ALA A 317 -25.19 -4.08 -17.46
CA ALA A 317 -24.61 -2.91 -18.13
C ALA A 317 -23.17 -3.16 -18.63
N ILE A 318 -22.39 -4.04 -17.94
CA ILE A 318 -21.01 -4.36 -18.31
C ILE A 318 -20.88 -5.67 -19.10
N GLY A 319 -22.00 -6.27 -19.54
CA GLY A 319 -21.99 -7.52 -20.30
C GLY A 319 -21.66 -8.76 -19.49
N GLY A 320 -21.95 -8.75 -18.18
CA GLY A 320 -21.88 -9.90 -17.28
C GLY A 320 -20.50 -10.30 -16.80
N ASP A 321 -19.42 -9.63 -17.24
CA ASP A 321 -18.05 -10.08 -16.95
C ASP A 321 -17.14 -8.86 -16.67
N ILE A 322 -16.40 -8.94 -15.55
CA ILE A 322 -15.44 -7.92 -15.14
C ILE A 322 -14.29 -7.77 -16.14
N GLU A 323 -13.92 -8.84 -16.84
CA GLU A 323 -12.90 -8.81 -17.88
C GLU A 323 -13.37 -7.93 -19.05
N ASN A 324 -14.59 -8.13 -19.51
CA ASN A 324 -15.20 -7.28 -20.54
C ASN A 324 -15.34 -5.81 -20.09
N PHE A 325 -15.65 -5.59 -18.81
CA PHE A 325 -15.71 -4.24 -18.26
C PHE A 325 -14.35 -3.55 -18.38
N VAL A 326 -13.25 -4.21 -17.98
CA VAL A 326 -11.91 -3.63 -18.08
C VAL A 326 -11.49 -3.45 -19.53
N ASP A 327 -11.65 -4.47 -20.36
CA ASP A 327 -11.10 -4.46 -21.71
C ASP A 327 -11.88 -3.59 -22.69
N LYS A 328 -13.19 -3.47 -22.52
CA LYS A 328 -14.05 -2.70 -23.44
C LYS A 328 -14.45 -1.36 -22.85
N ASN A 329 -15.07 -1.36 -21.64
CA ASN A 329 -15.66 -0.14 -21.11
C ASN A 329 -14.58 0.78 -20.52
N TYR A 330 -13.79 0.29 -19.58
CA TYR A 330 -12.76 1.11 -18.93
C TYR A 330 -11.77 1.69 -19.94
N LYS A 331 -11.18 0.88 -20.81
CA LYS A 331 -10.21 1.34 -21.80
C LYS A 331 -10.82 2.32 -22.82
N PHE A 332 -12.04 2.06 -23.22
CA PHE A 332 -12.74 2.96 -24.15
C PHE A 332 -12.95 4.35 -23.53
N TYR A 333 -13.56 4.40 -22.32
CA TYR A 333 -13.86 5.68 -21.69
C TYR A 333 -12.60 6.42 -21.24
N LEU A 334 -11.56 5.72 -20.83
CA LEU A 334 -10.24 6.32 -20.59
C LEU A 334 -9.70 7.00 -21.84
N GLY A 335 -9.77 6.33 -22.99
CA GLY A 335 -9.38 6.89 -24.28
C GLY A 335 -10.17 8.15 -24.64
N VAL A 336 -11.49 8.12 -24.44
CA VAL A 336 -12.39 9.27 -24.64
C VAL A 336 -12.02 10.41 -23.69
N TYR A 337 -11.82 10.14 -22.40
CA TYR A 337 -11.48 11.15 -21.42
C TYR A 337 -10.14 11.83 -21.74
N ILE A 338 -9.10 11.07 -22.09
CA ILE A 338 -7.80 11.61 -22.50
C ILE A 338 -7.95 12.47 -23.77
N LYS A 339 -8.79 12.05 -24.72
CA LYS A 339 -9.06 12.83 -25.94
C LYS A 339 -9.72 14.18 -25.61
N ILE A 340 -10.66 14.18 -24.68
CA ILE A 340 -11.32 15.42 -24.19
C ILE A 340 -10.29 16.32 -23.52
N ARG A 341 -9.47 15.79 -22.59
CA ARG A 341 -8.45 16.59 -21.88
C ARG A 341 -7.44 17.23 -22.86
N LYS A 342 -7.01 16.48 -23.87
CA LYS A 342 -6.15 17.03 -24.94
C LYS A 342 -6.83 18.15 -25.71
N ALA A 343 -8.12 18.01 -26.02
CA ALA A 343 -8.86 19.03 -26.74
C ALA A 343 -9.14 20.29 -25.90
N GLU A 344 -9.16 20.17 -24.56
CA GLU A 344 -9.22 21.32 -23.64
C GLU A 344 -7.92 22.15 -23.67
N GLU A 345 -6.80 21.52 -23.85
CA GLU A 345 -5.47 22.18 -23.81
C GLU A 345 -5.04 22.71 -25.20
N ALA A 346 -5.30 21.94 -26.25
CA ALA A 346 -4.88 22.26 -27.61
C ALA A 346 -6.04 22.16 -28.58
N PHE A 347 -6.12 23.13 -29.49
CA PHE A 347 -7.16 23.14 -30.55
C PHE A 347 -7.12 21.86 -31.39
N GLN A 348 -8.27 21.19 -31.45
CA GLN A 348 -8.51 20.04 -32.31
C GLN A 348 -9.77 20.28 -33.16
N LYS A 349 -9.64 20.23 -34.48
CA LYS A 349 -10.73 20.57 -35.41
C LYS A 349 -12.03 19.80 -35.14
N ASP A 350 -11.90 18.51 -34.83
CA ASP A 350 -13.05 17.62 -34.56
C ASP A 350 -13.70 17.85 -33.18
N LEU A 351 -13.03 18.59 -32.29
CA LEU A 351 -13.43 18.85 -30.92
C LEU A 351 -13.27 20.33 -30.55
N GLU A 352 -13.36 21.23 -31.53
CA GLU A 352 -13.13 22.67 -31.36
C GLU A 352 -14.02 23.30 -30.28
N HIS A 353 -15.28 22.85 -30.15
CA HIS A 353 -16.20 23.34 -29.14
C HIS A 353 -15.72 23.08 -27.72
N ILE A 354 -15.04 21.95 -27.43
CA ILE A 354 -14.48 21.66 -26.10
C ILE A 354 -13.39 22.69 -25.76
N PHE A 355 -12.52 23.00 -26.72
CA PHE A 355 -11.46 23.98 -26.55
C PHE A 355 -12.00 25.39 -26.24
N TYR A 356 -13.09 25.79 -26.92
CA TYR A 356 -13.71 27.10 -26.71
C TYR A 356 -14.54 27.16 -25.41
N ILE A 357 -15.29 26.10 -25.05
CA ILE A 357 -16.07 26.04 -23.82
C ILE A 357 -15.16 26.26 -22.60
N LYS A 358 -14.03 25.61 -22.53
CA LYS A 358 -13.07 25.78 -21.43
C LYS A 358 -12.53 27.22 -21.34
N ARG A 359 -12.23 27.84 -22.47
CA ARG A 359 -11.73 29.24 -22.50
C ARG A 359 -12.76 30.28 -22.13
N TRP A 360 -14.03 29.98 -22.36
CA TRP A 360 -15.13 30.92 -21.99
C TRP A 360 -15.57 30.76 -20.54
N GLY A 361 -14.97 29.86 -19.77
CA GLY A 361 -15.29 29.66 -18.35
C GLY A 361 -16.69 29.09 -18.11
N ILE A 362 -17.25 28.38 -19.10
CA ILE A 362 -18.58 27.74 -19.04
C ILE A 362 -18.46 26.27 -18.57
N ALA A 363 -17.30 25.85 -18.13
CA ALA A 363 -17.04 24.50 -17.64
C ALA A 363 -17.27 24.37 -16.13
#